data_de44148226f63285d49117ced3f55492
#
_entry.id   de44148226f63285d49117ced3f55492
#
_cell.length_a   1.000
_cell.length_b   1.000
_cell.length_c   1.000
_cell.angle_alpha   90.00
_cell.angle_beta   90.00
_cell.angle_gamma   90.00
#
_symmetry.space_group_name_H-M   'P 1'
#
loop_
_entity.id
_entity.type
_entity.pdbx_description
1 polymer ?
#
loop_
_entity_poly.entity_id
_entity_poly.type
_entity_poly.pdbx_seq_one_letter_code
_entity_poly.pdbx_strand_id
1 'polypeptide(L)'
;MSGEEWCELHFDNCRIPAENVLLGPGGFKKQMAGFNIERIGNTARSLAFGRYAFNQAREHALTRKQFGRPLCEFQGLQWKFADMAIKLEGAQLLLYRAAANADRGLPSAYETAVAKAACNVTGFEVASEAVQIMGAMGYSRESLVEYCMRRCRGWMIAGGSVEILKNRIAEHVFDRRFDQRPPKTAQAAE
;
A
#
# COMPACT_ATOMS: atom_id res chain seq x y z
N MET A 1 -8.29 -9.60 12.47
CA MET A 1 -7.34 -8.59 11.94
C MET A 1 -8.08 -7.38 11.37
N SER A 2 -9.39 -7.40 11.27
CA SER A 2 -10.16 -6.37 10.58
C SER A 2 -10.31 -5.08 11.39
N GLY A 3 -10.38 -4.01 10.72
CA GLY A 3 -10.91 -2.73 11.14
C GLY A 3 -11.83 -2.18 10.07
N GLU A 4 -12.19 -3.01 9.09
CA GLU A 4 -13.08 -2.65 8.00
C GLU A 4 -14.12 -3.76 7.83
N GLU A 5 -15.36 -3.34 7.64
CA GLU A 5 -16.45 -4.21 7.28
C GLU A 5 -16.49 -4.35 5.76
N TRP A 6 -16.62 -5.58 5.30
CA TRP A 6 -16.75 -5.92 3.89
C TRP A 6 -18.15 -6.45 3.67
N CYS A 7 -18.80 -6.03 2.61
CA CYS A 7 -20.16 -6.43 2.29
C CYS A 7 -20.32 -6.76 0.81
N GLU A 8 -21.36 -7.49 0.50
CA GLU A 8 -21.85 -7.66 -0.85
C GLU A 8 -22.95 -6.63 -1.09
N LEU A 9 -22.96 -6.05 -2.30
CA LEU A 9 -23.98 -5.10 -2.73
C LEU A 9 -24.91 -5.80 -3.71
N HIS A 10 -26.19 -5.85 -3.37
CA HIS A 10 -27.22 -6.41 -4.24
C HIS A 10 -28.08 -5.29 -4.82
N PHE A 11 -28.23 -5.28 -6.16
CA PHE A 11 -29.04 -4.31 -6.87
C PHE A 11 -30.19 -5.07 -7.57
N ASP A 12 -31.41 -4.87 -7.10
CA ASP A 12 -32.61 -5.45 -7.70
C ASP A 12 -33.47 -4.35 -8.28
N ASN A 13 -33.69 -4.36 -9.60
CA ASN A 13 -34.47 -3.37 -10.36
C ASN A 13 -34.14 -1.92 -10.04
N CYS A 14 -32.89 -1.62 -9.64
CA CYS A 14 -32.43 -0.28 -9.30
C CYS A 14 -32.29 0.56 -10.58
N ARG A 15 -33.26 1.46 -10.81
CA ARG A 15 -33.24 2.38 -11.96
C ARG A 15 -32.45 3.64 -11.58
N ILE A 16 -31.51 4.01 -12.44
CA ILE A 16 -30.76 5.27 -12.33
C ILE A 16 -30.98 6.10 -13.59
N PRO A 17 -31.04 7.44 -13.49
CA PRO A 17 -31.14 8.32 -14.63
C PRO A 17 -29.98 8.14 -15.61
N ALA A 18 -30.24 8.25 -16.91
CA ALA A 18 -29.24 8.06 -17.95
C ALA A 18 -28.09 9.09 -17.86
N GLU A 19 -28.38 10.29 -17.40
CA GLU A 19 -27.43 11.38 -17.19
C GLU A 19 -26.39 11.05 -16.08
N ASN A 20 -26.67 10.07 -15.22
CA ASN A 20 -25.73 9.61 -14.19
C ASN A 20 -24.69 8.61 -14.72
N VAL A 21 -24.74 8.26 -16.00
CA VAL A 21 -23.73 7.40 -16.64
C VAL A 21 -22.47 8.23 -16.89
N LEU A 22 -21.43 8.01 -16.05
CA LEU A 22 -20.16 8.73 -16.14
C LEU A 22 -19.33 8.29 -17.37
N LEU A 23 -19.35 7.01 -17.68
CA LEU A 23 -18.59 6.42 -18.78
C LEU A 23 -19.48 5.42 -19.52
N GLY A 24 -19.66 5.61 -20.82
CA GLY A 24 -20.39 4.69 -21.69
C GLY A 24 -19.64 3.37 -21.94
N PRO A 25 -20.16 2.51 -22.81
CA PRO A 25 -19.52 1.26 -23.19
C PRO A 25 -18.04 1.44 -23.56
N GLY A 26 -17.17 0.58 -23.08
CA GLY A 26 -15.71 0.69 -23.27
C GLY A 26 -15.00 1.67 -22.34
N GLY A 27 -15.70 2.37 -21.46
CA GLY A 27 -15.14 3.36 -20.51
C GLY A 27 -14.21 2.80 -19.44
N PHE A 28 -14.19 1.49 -19.22
CA PHE A 28 -13.37 0.84 -18.16
C PHE A 28 -11.87 1.21 -18.22
N LYS A 29 -11.29 1.33 -19.42
CA LYS A 29 -9.89 1.73 -19.57
C LYS A 29 -9.64 3.15 -19.04
N LYS A 30 -10.58 4.09 -19.26
CA LYS A 30 -10.51 5.46 -18.74
C LYS A 30 -10.63 5.46 -17.22
N GLN A 31 -11.55 4.66 -16.66
CA GLN A 31 -11.68 4.48 -15.22
C GLN A 31 -10.40 3.97 -14.58
N MET A 32 -9.75 2.97 -15.18
CA MET A 32 -8.48 2.44 -14.68
C MET A 32 -7.34 3.46 -14.72
N ALA A 33 -7.31 4.36 -15.69
CA ALA A 33 -6.35 5.44 -15.74
C ALA A 33 -6.56 6.45 -14.58
N GLY A 34 -7.81 6.84 -14.31
CA GLY A 34 -8.16 7.67 -13.15
C GLY A 34 -7.88 7.01 -11.80
N PHE A 35 -7.97 5.69 -11.74
CA PHE A 35 -7.70 4.91 -10.53
C PHE A 35 -6.24 5.01 -10.02
N ASN A 36 -5.31 5.45 -10.87
CA ASN A 36 -3.94 5.71 -10.44
C ASN A 36 -3.84 6.88 -9.46
N ILE A 37 -4.75 7.85 -9.52
CA ILE A 37 -4.81 8.96 -8.54
C ILE A 37 -5.14 8.40 -7.16
N GLU A 38 -6.16 7.54 -7.06
CA GLU A 38 -6.52 6.88 -5.82
C GLU A 38 -5.38 6.03 -5.27
N ARG A 39 -4.67 5.30 -6.15
CA ARG A 39 -3.51 4.50 -5.77
C ARG A 39 -2.41 5.34 -5.14
N ILE A 40 -2.11 6.53 -5.64
CA ILE A 40 -1.15 7.46 -5.03
C ILE A 40 -1.63 7.86 -3.64
N GLY A 41 -2.90 8.20 -3.46
CA GLY A 41 -3.47 8.53 -2.16
C GLY A 41 -3.37 7.39 -1.14
N ASN A 42 -3.68 6.16 -1.57
CA ASN A 42 -3.54 4.96 -0.72
C ASN A 42 -2.08 4.66 -0.37
N THR A 43 -1.17 4.91 -1.30
CA THR A 43 0.28 4.77 -1.13
C THR A 43 0.81 5.74 -0.08
N ALA A 44 0.39 7.00 -0.14
CA ALA A 44 0.75 8.03 0.84
C ALA A 44 0.25 7.67 2.25
N ARG A 45 -0.97 7.16 2.37
CA ARG A 45 -1.52 6.71 3.66
C ARG A 45 -0.71 5.57 4.26
N SER A 46 -0.36 4.55 3.47
CA SER A 46 0.43 3.42 3.94
C SER A 46 1.82 3.86 4.43
N LEU A 47 2.48 4.74 3.69
CA LEU A 47 3.76 5.30 4.09
C LEU A 47 3.65 6.13 5.39
N ALA A 48 2.59 6.94 5.52
CA ALA A 48 2.33 7.73 6.72
C ALA A 48 2.10 6.85 7.96
N PHE A 49 1.38 5.74 7.84
CA PHE A 49 1.21 4.77 8.92
C PHE A 49 2.53 4.12 9.33
N GLY A 50 3.37 3.74 8.35
CA GLY A 50 4.70 3.21 8.63
C GLY A 50 5.58 4.23 9.38
N ARG A 51 5.58 5.49 8.93
CA ARG A 51 6.34 6.57 9.56
C ARG A 51 5.83 6.90 10.97
N TYR A 52 4.52 6.89 11.18
CA TYR A 52 3.95 7.05 12.52
C TYR A 52 4.40 5.93 13.45
N ALA A 53 4.29 4.68 13.01
CA ALA A 53 4.71 3.52 13.80
C ALA A 53 6.22 3.56 14.14
N PHE A 54 7.05 3.93 13.17
CA PHE A 54 8.49 4.16 13.38
C PHE A 54 8.75 5.18 14.48
N ASN A 55 8.07 6.34 14.44
CA ASN A 55 8.26 7.39 15.43
C ASN A 55 7.83 6.93 16.83
N GLN A 56 6.71 6.20 16.95
CA GLN A 56 6.25 5.66 18.23
C GLN A 56 7.25 4.64 18.80
N ALA A 57 7.76 3.74 17.97
CA ALA A 57 8.77 2.78 18.38
C ALA A 57 10.09 3.46 18.79
N ARG A 58 10.48 4.54 18.09
CA ARG A 58 11.66 5.34 18.43
C ARG A 58 11.51 5.98 19.81
N GLU A 59 10.40 6.65 20.11
CA GLU A 59 10.14 7.26 21.43
C GLU A 59 10.12 6.19 22.52
N HIS A 60 9.50 5.05 22.26
CA HIS A 60 9.53 3.91 23.17
C HIS A 60 10.97 3.43 23.44
N ALA A 61 11.79 3.29 22.40
CA ALA A 61 13.17 2.83 22.54
C ALA A 61 14.07 3.81 23.30
N LEU A 62 13.77 5.12 23.24
CA LEU A 62 14.48 6.15 24.01
C LEU A 62 14.12 6.14 25.50
N THR A 63 12.89 5.76 25.84
CA THR A 63 12.37 5.86 27.23
C THR A 63 12.38 4.53 27.97
N ARG A 64 12.06 3.43 27.31
CA ARG A 64 12.01 2.09 27.90
C ARG A 64 13.40 1.58 28.23
N LYS A 65 13.60 1.13 29.47
CA LYS A 65 14.88 0.56 29.93
C LYS A 65 14.76 -0.94 30.15
N GLN A 66 15.81 -1.66 29.76
CA GLN A 66 16.06 -3.06 30.09
C GLN A 66 17.55 -3.24 30.37
N PHE A 67 17.88 -4.14 31.29
CA PHE A 67 19.29 -4.39 31.70
C PHE A 67 20.04 -3.09 32.09
N GLY A 68 19.32 -2.15 32.76
CA GLY A 68 19.89 -0.92 33.28
C GLY A 68 20.04 0.24 32.29
N ARG A 69 19.69 0.07 30.99
CA ARG A 69 19.87 1.10 29.96
C ARG A 69 18.69 1.18 29.00
N PRO A 70 18.51 2.33 28.29
CA PRO A 70 17.48 2.47 27.26
C PRO A 70 17.62 1.44 26.14
N LEU A 71 16.48 1.06 25.51
CA LEU A 71 16.48 0.09 24.42
C LEU A 71 17.31 0.55 23.22
N CYS A 72 17.35 1.86 22.94
CA CYS A 72 18.11 2.44 21.82
C CYS A 72 19.64 2.24 21.94
N GLU A 73 20.15 1.86 23.13
CA GLU A 73 21.58 1.57 23.33
C GLU A 73 21.99 0.15 22.93
N PHE A 74 21.02 -0.69 22.54
CA PHE A 74 21.30 -2.04 22.06
C PHE A 74 21.51 -2.04 20.55
N GLN A 75 22.70 -2.42 20.09
CA GLN A 75 23.11 -2.37 18.68
C GLN A 75 22.14 -3.12 17.75
N GLY A 76 21.61 -4.28 18.18
CA GLY A 76 20.62 -5.01 17.39
C GLY A 76 19.34 -4.23 17.12
N LEU A 77 18.93 -3.33 18.04
CA LEU A 77 17.79 -2.44 17.82
C LEU A 77 18.18 -1.24 16.95
N GLN A 78 19.39 -0.70 17.10
CA GLN A 78 19.90 0.37 16.24
C GLN A 78 19.86 -0.02 14.76
N TRP A 79 20.28 -1.24 14.42
CA TRP A 79 20.22 -1.76 13.06
C TRP A 79 18.78 -1.85 12.52
N LYS A 80 17.83 -2.29 13.35
CA LYS A 80 16.42 -2.31 12.97
C LYS A 80 15.90 -0.91 12.62
N PHE A 81 16.22 0.10 13.42
CA PHE A 81 15.84 1.49 13.12
C PHE A 81 16.52 2.01 11.86
N ALA A 82 17.79 1.68 11.63
CA ALA A 82 18.49 2.06 10.40
C ALA A 82 17.84 1.45 9.16
N ASP A 83 17.52 0.15 9.20
CA ASP A 83 16.85 -0.55 8.10
C ASP A 83 15.45 0.03 7.81
N MET A 84 14.68 0.32 8.87
CA MET A 84 13.37 0.97 8.72
C MET A 84 13.50 2.37 8.10
N ALA A 85 14.49 3.16 8.51
CA ALA A 85 14.72 4.49 7.97
C ALA A 85 15.09 4.43 6.48
N ILE A 86 16.01 3.54 6.07
CA ILE A 86 16.39 3.33 4.66
C ILE A 86 15.17 2.99 3.81
N LYS A 87 14.32 2.06 4.28
CA LYS A 87 13.10 1.66 3.57
C LYS A 87 12.11 2.81 3.43
N LEU A 88 11.88 3.58 4.51
CA LEU A 88 10.95 4.71 4.50
C LEU A 88 11.40 5.82 3.55
N GLU A 89 12.68 6.18 3.57
CA GLU A 89 13.23 7.21 2.69
C GLU A 89 13.16 6.79 1.21
N GLY A 90 13.57 5.55 0.89
CA GLY A 90 13.48 5.04 -0.47
C GLY A 90 12.03 4.99 -0.98
N ALA A 91 11.09 4.52 -0.18
CA ALA A 91 9.69 4.48 -0.53
C ALA A 91 9.08 5.88 -0.74
N GLN A 92 9.47 6.86 0.10
CA GLN A 92 9.03 8.24 -0.01
C GLN A 92 9.46 8.88 -1.33
N LEU A 93 10.70 8.69 -1.74
CA LEU A 93 11.22 9.21 -3.01
C LEU A 93 10.47 8.62 -4.22
N LEU A 94 10.12 7.33 -4.18
CA LEU A 94 9.31 6.70 -5.22
C LEU A 94 7.89 7.30 -5.28
N LEU A 95 7.27 7.54 -4.12
CA LEU A 95 5.96 8.21 -4.05
C LEU A 95 6.03 9.63 -4.60
N TYR A 96 7.04 10.40 -4.21
CA TYR A 96 7.20 11.78 -4.67
C TYR A 96 7.43 11.85 -6.19
N ARG A 97 8.23 10.95 -6.76
CA ARG A 97 8.40 10.84 -8.21
C ARG A 97 7.06 10.61 -8.92
N ALA A 98 6.26 9.64 -8.44
CA ALA A 98 4.97 9.34 -9.05
C ALA A 98 3.98 10.51 -8.92
N ALA A 99 3.98 11.23 -7.79
CA ALA A 99 3.12 12.38 -7.56
C ALA A 99 3.55 13.60 -8.39
N ALA A 100 4.84 13.96 -8.42
CA ALA A 100 5.35 15.09 -9.17
C ALA A 100 5.13 14.95 -10.69
N ASN A 101 5.25 13.73 -11.22
CA ASN A 101 4.99 13.48 -12.63
C ASN A 101 3.49 13.52 -12.98
N ALA A 102 2.61 13.40 -11.98
CA ALA A 102 1.17 13.55 -12.16
C ALA A 102 0.72 15.00 -12.39
N ASP A 103 1.50 16.00 -12.02
CA ASP A 103 1.19 17.42 -12.22
C ASP A 103 1.05 17.79 -13.70
N ARG A 104 1.54 16.95 -14.60
CA ARG A 104 1.45 17.10 -16.07
C ARG A 104 0.28 16.33 -16.68
N GLY A 105 -0.62 15.78 -15.88
CA GLY A 105 -1.77 15.00 -16.31
C GLY A 105 -2.08 13.82 -15.38
N LEU A 106 -2.58 12.72 -15.92
CA LEU A 106 -2.83 11.52 -15.12
C LEU A 106 -1.51 10.84 -14.73
N PRO A 107 -1.43 10.27 -13.49
CA PRO A 107 -0.24 9.57 -13.03
C PRO A 107 0.14 8.42 -13.94
N SER A 108 1.45 8.25 -14.18
CA SER A 108 1.99 7.09 -14.88
C SER A 108 1.59 5.78 -14.19
N ALA A 109 1.04 4.84 -14.95
CA ALA A 109 0.66 3.52 -14.43
C ALA A 109 1.87 2.75 -13.87
N TYR A 110 3.04 2.86 -14.53
CA TYR A 110 4.28 2.24 -14.10
C TYR A 110 4.81 2.85 -12.79
N GLU A 111 4.97 4.17 -12.73
CA GLU A 111 5.49 4.85 -11.55
C GLU A 111 4.56 4.68 -10.35
N THR A 112 3.25 4.74 -10.57
CA THR A 112 2.24 4.47 -9.55
C THR A 112 2.33 3.03 -9.03
N ALA A 113 2.52 2.05 -9.92
CA ALA A 113 2.66 0.65 -9.52
C ALA A 113 3.93 0.43 -8.70
N VAL A 114 5.06 1.02 -9.12
CA VAL A 114 6.33 0.95 -8.38
C VAL A 114 6.21 1.60 -7.00
N ALA A 115 5.69 2.83 -6.94
CA ALA A 115 5.50 3.55 -5.69
C ALA A 115 4.56 2.80 -4.74
N LYS A 116 3.40 2.34 -5.24
CA LYS A 116 2.43 1.61 -4.42
C LYS A 116 2.99 0.29 -3.89
N ALA A 117 3.65 -0.50 -4.73
CA ALA A 117 4.26 -1.76 -4.29
C ALA A 117 5.31 -1.51 -3.19
N ALA A 118 6.23 -0.56 -3.41
CA ALA A 118 7.28 -0.23 -2.45
C ALA A 118 6.70 0.32 -1.13
N CYS A 119 5.85 1.35 -1.18
CA CYS A 119 5.34 2.01 0.02
C CYS A 119 4.43 1.10 0.85
N ASN A 120 3.59 0.27 0.21
CA ASN A 120 2.68 -0.60 0.96
C ASN A 120 3.43 -1.74 1.67
N VAL A 121 4.44 -2.31 1.03
CA VAL A 121 5.31 -3.31 1.66
C VAL A 121 6.12 -2.67 2.78
N THR A 122 6.77 -1.54 2.51
CA THR A 122 7.56 -0.81 3.51
C THR A 122 6.70 -0.39 4.71
N GLY A 123 5.51 0.18 4.47
CA GLY A 123 4.61 0.59 5.55
C GLY A 123 4.25 -0.57 6.47
N PHE A 124 3.93 -1.73 5.89
CA PHE A 124 3.62 -2.93 6.66
C PHE A 124 4.84 -3.47 7.43
N GLU A 125 5.98 -3.61 6.77
CA GLU A 125 7.21 -4.13 7.41
C GLU A 125 7.65 -3.25 8.56
N VAL A 126 7.65 -1.93 8.38
CA VAL A 126 8.02 -0.96 9.40
C VAL A 126 7.03 -0.97 10.57
N ALA A 127 5.72 -0.99 10.29
CA ALA A 127 4.71 -1.04 11.35
C ALA A 127 4.77 -2.36 12.13
N SER A 128 5.01 -3.48 11.44
CA SER A 128 5.20 -4.80 12.08
C SER A 128 6.45 -4.83 12.97
N GLU A 129 7.57 -4.28 12.50
CA GLU A 129 8.79 -4.19 13.30
C GLU A 129 8.63 -3.25 14.50
N ALA A 130 7.88 -2.15 14.34
CA ALA A 130 7.55 -1.24 15.43
C ALA A 130 6.73 -1.94 16.53
N VAL A 131 5.74 -2.77 16.17
CA VAL A 131 5.01 -3.62 17.13
C VAL A 131 5.98 -4.52 17.89
N GLN A 132 6.93 -5.17 17.18
CA GLN A 132 7.92 -6.05 17.79
C GLN A 132 8.82 -5.31 18.78
N ILE A 133 9.31 -4.12 18.42
CA ILE A 133 10.18 -3.30 19.28
C ILE A 133 9.44 -2.84 20.53
N MET A 134 8.17 -2.48 20.41
CA MET A 134 7.35 -2.00 21.51
C MET A 134 6.77 -3.15 22.38
N GLY A 135 6.86 -4.40 21.90
CA GLY A 135 6.37 -5.58 22.63
C GLY A 135 4.88 -5.50 22.93
N ALA A 136 4.46 -5.84 24.14
CA ALA A 136 3.06 -5.85 24.56
C ALA A 136 2.36 -4.50 24.36
N MET A 137 3.04 -3.38 24.58
CA MET A 137 2.52 -2.04 24.35
C MET A 137 2.18 -1.83 22.86
N GLY A 138 3.07 -2.23 21.94
CA GLY A 138 2.83 -2.12 20.49
C GLY A 138 1.72 -3.03 19.99
N TYR A 139 1.46 -4.15 20.68
CA TYR A 139 0.42 -5.12 20.36
C TYR A 139 -0.94 -4.78 20.99
N SER A 140 -0.96 -3.89 21.98
CA SER A 140 -2.17 -3.45 22.66
C SER A 140 -2.96 -2.45 21.82
N ARG A 141 -4.31 -2.46 21.97
CA ARG A 141 -5.20 -1.45 21.38
C ARG A 141 -5.06 -0.06 22.00
N GLU A 142 -4.34 0.08 23.09
CA GLU A 142 -3.98 1.37 23.68
C GLU A 142 -2.96 2.13 22.84
N SER A 143 -2.24 1.41 21.95
CA SER A 143 -1.31 1.97 20.98
C SER A 143 -1.89 1.89 19.57
N LEU A 144 -1.78 2.97 18.79
CA LEU A 144 -2.18 2.97 17.39
C LEU A 144 -1.20 2.21 16.48
N VAL A 145 -0.08 1.70 17.01
CA VAL A 145 0.94 1.00 16.20
C VAL A 145 0.40 -0.32 15.66
N GLU A 146 -0.37 -1.09 16.44
CA GLU A 146 -1.05 -2.30 15.97
C GLU A 146 -2.07 -1.99 14.87
N TYR A 147 -2.79 -0.87 15.00
CA TYR A 147 -3.72 -0.40 13.97
C TYR A 147 -2.98 -0.04 12.68
N CYS A 148 -1.83 0.65 12.77
CA CYS A 148 -1.00 0.96 11.61
C CYS A 148 -0.58 -0.30 10.86
N MET A 149 -0.14 -1.34 11.56
CA MET A 149 0.23 -2.62 10.97
C MET A 149 -0.95 -3.26 10.22
N ARG A 150 -2.13 -3.30 10.83
CA ARG A 150 -3.35 -3.86 10.21
C ARG A 150 -3.75 -3.07 8.96
N ARG A 151 -3.72 -1.74 9.04
CA ARG A 151 -4.07 -0.86 7.91
C ARG A 151 -3.09 -1.01 6.76
N CYS A 152 -1.79 -1.02 7.01
CA CYS A 152 -0.77 -1.24 5.99
C CYS A 152 -0.97 -2.61 5.31
N ARG A 153 -1.32 -3.65 6.06
CA ARG A 153 -1.63 -4.96 5.47
C ARG A 153 -2.82 -4.89 4.52
N GLY A 154 -3.87 -4.16 4.88
CA GLY A 154 -5.04 -3.94 4.02
C GLY A 154 -4.68 -3.27 2.70
N TRP A 155 -3.79 -2.27 2.74
CA TRP A 155 -3.36 -1.56 1.54
C TRP A 155 -2.48 -2.39 0.58
N MET A 156 -1.84 -3.45 1.05
CA MET A 156 -1.15 -4.41 0.17
C MET A 156 -2.13 -5.21 -0.69
N ILE A 157 -3.41 -5.23 -0.33
CA ILE A 157 -4.49 -5.97 -1.00
C ILE A 157 -5.37 -5.01 -1.80
N ALA A 158 -5.85 -3.94 -1.17
CA ALA A 158 -6.79 -3.00 -1.75
C ALA A 158 -6.17 -2.12 -2.84
N GLY A 159 -6.98 -1.76 -3.83
CA GLY A 159 -6.56 -0.90 -4.95
C GLY A 159 -5.59 -1.57 -5.94
N GLY A 160 -5.56 -2.89 -5.95
CA GLY A 160 -4.64 -3.76 -6.67
C GLY A 160 -3.58 -4.34 -5.74
N SER A 161 -3.59 -5.67 -5.61
CA SER A 161 -2.62 -6.36 -4.76
C SER A 161 -1.18 -6.14 -5.25
N VAL A 162 -0.22 -6.37 -4.35
CA VAL A 162 1.21 -6.22 -4.69
C VAL A 162 1.58 -7.06 -5.91
N GLU A 163 0.97 -8.25 -6.07
CA GLU A 163 1.22 -9.15 -7.20
C GLU A 163 0.70 -8.56 -8.51
N ILE A 164 -0.50 -7.98 -8.50
CA ILE A 164 -1.05 -7.29 -9.69
C ILE A 164 -0.20 -6.08 -10.08
N LEU A 165 0.35 -5.36 -9.10
CA LEU A 165 1.27 -4.25 -9.36
C LEU A 165 2.58 -4.76 -9.96
N LYS A 166 3.12 -5.86 -9.44
CA LYS A 166 4.33 -6.51 -9.98
C LYS A 166 4.15 -6.96 -11.43
N ASN A 167 2.95 -7.47 -11.80
CA ASN A 167 2.65 -7.79 -13.19
C ASN A 167 2.76 -6.54 -14.09
N ARG A 168 2.22 -5.41 -13.66
CA ARG A 168 2.32 -4.14 -14.41
C ARG A 168 3.76 -3.63 -14.52
N ILE A 169 4.53 -3.78 -13.47
CA ILE A 169 5.96 -3.44 -13.46
C ILE A 169 6.71 -4.33 -14.45
N ALA A 170 6.47 -5.64 -14.42
CA ALA A 170 7.10 -6.59 -15.32
C ALA A 170 6.73 -6.32 -16.80
N GLU A 171 5.46 -6.04 -17.11
CA GLU A 171 5.02 -5.65 -18.45
C GLU A 171 5.80 -4.44 -18.99
N HIS A 172 6.08 -3.46 -18.13
CA HIS A 172 6.87 -2.29 -18.52
C HIS A 172 8.35 -2.62 -18.69
N VAL A 173 8.94 -3.40 -17.78
CA VAL A 173 10.36 -3.79 -17.82
C VAL A 173 10.68 -4.59 -19.09
N PHE A 174 9.76 -5.44 -19.53
CA PHE A 174 9.94 -6.29 -20.70
C PHE A 174 9.34 -5.71 -21.99
N ASP A 175 8.77 -4.50 -21.91
CA ASP A 175 8.01 -3.85 -22.99
C ASP A 175 7.03 -4.81 -23.69
N ARG A 176 6.33 -5.61 -22.87
CA ARG A 176 5.51 -6.72 -23.34
C ARG A 176 4.36 -6.98 -22.40
N ARG A 177 3.18 -7.28 -22.94
CA ARG A 177 2.05 -7.79 -22.16
C ARG A 177 2.20 -9.29 -21.88
N PHE A 178 1.81 -9.67 -20.67
CA PHE A 178 1.71 -11.06 -20.27
C PHE A 178 0.26 -11.40 -19.94
N ASP A 179 -0.36 -12.27 -20.75
CA ASP A 179 -1.69 -12.77 -20.45
C ASP A 179 -1.58 -13.98 -19.53
N GLN A 180 -2.15 -13.86 -18.33
CA GLN A 180 -2.20 -14.94 -17.35
C GLN A 180 -3.45 -15.79 -17.53
N ARG A 181 -4.34 -15.44 -18.45
CA ARG A 181 -5.53 -16.22 -18.76
C ARG A 181 -5.22 -17.23 -19.87
N PRO A 182 -5.78 -18.43 -19.80
CA PRO A 182 -5.68 -19.35 -20.93
C PRO A 182 -6.26 -18.66 -22.18
N PRO A 183 -5.69 -18.91 -23.37
CA PRO A 183 -6.27 -18.41 -24.59
C PRO A 183 -7.73 -18.84 -24.64
N LYS A 184 -8.62 -17.90 -25.04
CA LYS A 184 -10.02 -18.25 -25.30
C LYS A 184 -9.97 -19.33 -26.37
N THR A 185 -10.21 -20.57 -25.97
CA THR A 185 -10.56 -21.60 -26.94
C THR A 185 -11.69 -21.04 -27.76
N ALA A 186 -11.51 -20.97 -29.07
CA ALA A 186 -12.59 -20.66 -29.98
C ALA A 186 -13.72 -21.60 -29.58
N GLN A 187 -14.78 -21.05 -28.98
CA GLN A 187 -15.99 -21.82 -28.80
C GLN A 187 -16.39 -22.22 -30.23
N ALA A 188 -16.35 -23.51 -30.46
CA ALA A 188 -16.82 -24.09 -31.70
C ALA A 188 -18.18 -23.46 -32.01
N ALA A 189 -18.26 -22.85 -33.18
CA ALA A 189 -19.54 -22.49 -33.75
C ALA A 189 -20.33 -23.79 -33.94
N GLU A 190 -21.31 -24.01 -33.09
CA GLU A 190 -22.46 -24.87 -33.35
C GLU A 190 -23.70 -23.99 -33.49
#